data_99b701f52f70f7f03806ceafea602bf8
#
_entry.id   99b701f52f70f7f03806ceafea602bf8
#
_cell.length_a   1.000
_cell.length_b   1.000
_cell.length_c   1.000
_cell.angle_alpha   90.00
_cell.angle_beta   90.00
_cell.angle_gamma   90.00
#
_symmetry.space_group_name_H-M   'P 1'
#
loop_
_entity.id
_entity.type
_entity.pdbx_description
1 polymer ?
#
loop_
_entity_poly.entity_id
_entity_poly.type
_entity_poly.pdbx_seq_one_letter_code
_entity_poly.pdbx_strand_id
1 'polypeptide(L)'
;RADEVDPVSGEMTPKRDLILKELDNAEKILDHNESYKVIHIDTGVSKKYDSHITFSAGLNGWQPLGTAALAGEKVVVYVGAPGRRTGDNTNLDLYATQYHSEASHLQKKVTSLKVGFNEITVPAVSSLGVEKGGALYIEYTGNNPNEIYAVRVIGGSQYPVLDVTRAETAEERKELTDAYVAEMAEYVQKIEEMHNENSDSEDSHSAISGLDYDERNCILGATDIVLDQMMFSIPIKQVYKSIAGNGESQDEAAEKLYQSLMAMDEMIHLFYQHKGLNAAPVTGGKTYEKDKLPTTRLNIRYQRMFAGAFMYAGGLHIGIEWDSCALL
;
A
#
# COMPACT_ATOMS: atom_id res chain seq x y z
N ARG A 1 23.16 0.99 -27.68
CA ARG A 1 23.77 0.62 -28.95
C ARG A 1 22.68 0.70 -29.99
N ALA A 2 22.82 1.66 -30.91
CA ALA A 2 21.85 1.92 -31.99
C ALA A 2 21.86 0.83 -33.08
N ASP A 3 22.54 -0.27 -32.90
CA ASP A 3 23.09 -1.07 -33.97
C ASP A 3 22.54 -2.50 -34.04
N GLU A 4 21.35 -2.72 -33.48
CA GLU A 4 20.75 -4.06 -33.50
C GLU A 4 19.55 -4.15 -34.46
N VAL A 5 19.63 -3.45 -35.56
CA VAL A 5 18.79 -3.75 -36.73
C VAL A 5 19.45 -4.91 -37.45
N ASP A 6 18.70 -5.98 -37.70
CA ASP A 6 19.17 -7.08 -38.54
C ASP A 6 19.62 -6.52 -39.89
N PRO A 7 20.88 -6.66 -40.27
CA PRO A 7 21.42 -6.05 -41.49
C PRO A 7 20.84 -6.67 -42.79
N VAL A 8 20.14 -7.80 -42.65
CA VAL A 8 19.55 -8.52 -43.79
C VAL A 8 18.07 -8.23 -43.94
N SER A 9 17.32 -8.27 -42.84
CA SER A 9 15.87 -8.05 -42.85
C SER A 9 15.45 -6.61 -42.59
N GLY A 10 16.33 -5.79 -41.99
CA GLY A 10 15.98 -4.47 -41.54
C GLY A 10 15.06 -4.45 -40.31
N GLU A 11 14.73 -5.62 -39.77
CA GLU A 11 13.88 -5.73 -38.58
C GLU A 11 14.60 -5.28 -37.31
N MET A 12 13.88 -4.56 -36.47
CA MET A 12 14.38 -4.21 -35.15
C MET A 12 14.40 -5.45 -34.26
N THR A 13 15.49 -5.64 -33.54
CA THR A 13 15.57 -6.72 -32.56
C THR A 13 14.55 -6.50 -31.43
N PRO A 14 14.05 -7.58 -30.82
CA PRO A 14 13.14 -7.47 -29.67
C PRO A 14 13.66 -6.57 -28.54
N LYS A 15 14.98 -6.48 -28.40
CA LYS A 15 15.64 -5.62 -27.41
C LYS A 15 15.49 -4.13 -27.72
N ARG A 16 15.55 -3.76 -29.00
CA ARG A 16 15.32 -2.36 -29.42
C ARG A 16 13.85 -2.00 -29.27
N ASP A 17 12.95 -2.90 -29.58
CA ASP A 17 11.51 -2.69 -29.37
C ASP A 17 11.17 -2.50 -27.90
N LEU A 18 11.83 -3.26 -27.02
CA LEU A 18 11.72 -3.07 -25.57
C LEU A 18 12.23 -1.69 -25.15
N ILE A 19 13.39 -1.26 -25.65
CA ILE A 19 13.95 0.07 -25.33
C ILE A 19 13.05 1.19 -25.85
N LEU A 20 12.51 1.06 -27.06
CA LEU A 20 11.59 2.04 -27.62
C LEU A 20 10.29 2.10 -26.85
N LYS A 21 9.76 0.95 -26.42
CA LYS A 21 8.58 0.87 -25.56
C LYS A 21 8.84 1.47 -24.18
N GLU A 22 10.02 1.28 -23.61
CA GLU A 22 10.45 1.91 -22.37
C GLU A 22 10.60 3.42 -22.51
N LEU A 23 11.13 3.92 -23.64
CA LEU A 23 11.23 5.36 -23.93
C LEU A 23 9.84 5.97 -24.15
N ASP A 24 8.96 5.33 -24.89
CA ASP A 24 7.58 5.78 -25.10
C ASP A 24 6.80 5.85 -23.78
N ASN A 25 7.01 4.87 -22.90
CA ASN A 25 6.43 4.88 -21.56
C ASN A 25 7.07 5.98 -20.69
N ALA A 26 8.37 6.23 -20.80
CA ALA A 26 9.04 7.32 -20.08
C ALA A 26 8.55 8.69 -20.56
N GLU A 27 8.28 8.83 -21.86
CA GLU A 27 7.72 10.05 -22.44
C GLU A 27 6.29 10.29 -21.94
N LYS A 28 5.44 9.26 -21.93
CA LYS A 28 4.11 9.33 -21.31
C LYS A 28 4.15 9.66 -19.82
N ILE A 29 5.18 9.18 -19.12
CA ILE A 29 5.43 9.51 -17.72
C ILE A 29 5.76 10.98 -17.55
N LEU A 30 6.57 11.56 -18.45
CA LEU A 30 6.96 12.97 -18.40
C LEU A 30 5.83 13.90 -18.79
N ASP A 31 4.98 13.51 -19.74
CA ASP A 31 3.84 14.30 -20.21
C ASP A 31 2.70 14.36 -19.18
N HIS A 32 2.54 13.34 -18.36
CA HIS A 32 1.59 13.30 -17.26
C HIS A 32 2.31 13.68 -15.97
N ASN A 33 2.54 14.94 -15.78
CA ASN A 33 3.32 15.56 -14.69
C ASN A 33 2.76 15.30 -13.26
N GLU A 34 1.86 14.35 -13.10
CA GLU A 34 1.30 13.94 -11.84
C GLU A 34 2.11 12.77 -11.27
N SER A 35 3.12 13.13 -10.51
CA SER A 35 3.71 12.32 -9.42
C SER A 35 3.91 10.82 -9.69
N TYR A 36 4.76 10.47 -10.63
CA TYR A 36 5.30 9.11 -10.65
C TYR A 36 6.28 8.95 -9.49
N LYS A 37 5.72 8.69 -8.33
CA LYS A 37 6.52 8.38 -7.14
C LYS A 37 7.36 7.13 -7.44
N VAL A 38 8.65 7.22 -7.28
CA VAL A 38 9.51 6.05 -7.19
C VAL A 38 9.33 5.49 -5.78
N ILE A 39 8.87 4.26 -5.71
CA ILE A 39 8.65 3.57 -4.45
C ILE A 39 9.83 2.62 -4.25
N HIS A 40 10.65 2.89 -3.25
CA HIS A 40 11.72 1.98 -2.84
C HIS A 40 11.10 0.89 -1.96
N ILE A 41 11.36 -0.36 -2.31
CA ILE A 41 10.87 -1.50 -1.55
C ILE A 41 11.83 -1.77 -0.39
N ASP A 42 11.29 -1.81 0.82
CA ASP A 42 12.03 -2.19 2.00
C ASP A 42 12.23 -3.71 2.04
N THR A 43 13.43 -4.15 1.69
CA THR A 43 13.82 -5.56 1.71
C THR A 43 14.21 -6.05 3.11
N GLY A 44 14.23 -5.15 4.10
CA GLY A 44 14.34 -5.49 5.52
C GLY A 44 13.05 -6.07 6.09
N VAL A 45 11.91 -5.87 5.42
CA VAL A 45 10.58 -6.37 5.83
C VAL A 45 10.27 -7.68 5.11
N SER A 46 10.31 -8.80 5.82
CA SER A 46 9.96 -10.10 5.23
C SER A 46 9.50 -11.09 6.29
N LYS A 47 8.41 -11.80 6.01
CA LYS A 47 7.94 -12.91 6.85
C LYS A 47 9.02 -13.99 7.09
N LYS A 48 9.99 -14.11 6.19
CA LYS A 48 11.09 -15.08 6.36
C LYS A 48 12.01 -14.72 7.52
N TYR A 49 12.13 -13.44 7.87
CA TYR A 49 12.93 -13.02 9.02
C TYR A 49 12.20 -13.26 10.34
N ASP A 50 10.88 -13.34 10.30
CA ASP A 50 10.01 -13.43 11.46
C ASP A 50 9.64 -14.88 11.85
N SER A 51 10.41 -15.86 11.40
CA SER A 51 10.18 -17.28 11.70
C SER A 51 10.20 -17.61 13.19
N HIS A 52 10.79 -16.75 14.02
CA HIS A 52 10.83 -16.83 15.47
C HIS A 52 9.54 -16.37 16.17
N ILE A 53 8.68 -15.64 15.45
CA ILE A 53 7.43 -15.11 15.99
C ILE A 53 6.38 -16.22 16.05
N THR A 54 5.85 -16.46 17.23
CA THR A 54 4.84 -17.51 17.47
C THR A 54 3.40 -17.03 17.25
N PHE A 55 3.17 -15.74 17.31
CA PHE A 55 1.88 -15.12 16.99
C PHE A 55 2.00 -14.46 15.60
N SER A 56 1.17 -14.85 14.67
CA SER A 56 1.23 -14.36 13.28
C SER A 56 -0.04 -13.63 12.84
N ALA A 57 -1.07 -13.61 13.69
CA ALA A 57 -2.31 -12.95 13.35
C ALA A 57 -2.10 -11.44 13.17
N GLY A 58 -2.46 -10.95 12.00
CA GLY A 58 -2.37 -9.54 11.66
C GLY A 58 -1.00 -9.08 11.16
N LEU A 59 0.05 -9.91 11.22
CA LEU A 59 1.37 -9.53 10.72
C LEU A 59 1.51 -9.78 9.23
N ASN A 60 1.92 -8.77 8.46
CA ASN A 60 2.29 -8.94 7.05
C ASN A 60 3.41 -7.97 6.63
N GLY A 61 4.01 -8.28 5.47
CA GLY A 61 5.08 -7.49 4.86
C GLY A 61 4.62 -6.63 3.69
N TRP A 62 3.34 -6.29 3.61
CA TRP A 62 2.82 -5.48 2.52
C TRP A 62 3.35 -4.06 2.57
N GLN A 63 3.67 -3.56 1.38
CA GLN A 63 4.14 -2.21 1.15
C GLN A 63 3.21 -1.56 0.12
N PRO A 64 2.51 -0.48 0.48
CA PRO A 64 1.53 0.13 -0.40
C PRO A 64 2.18 0.80 -1.60
N LEU A 65 1.52 0.69 -2.76
CA LEU A 65 1.94 1.38 -3.97
C LEU A 65 1.23 2.74 -4.15
N GLY A 66 0.30 3.07 -3.26
CA GLY A 66 -0.50 4.30 -3.38
C GLY A 66 -1.35 4.33 -4.65
N THR A 67 -1.65 3.18 -5.20
CA THR A 67 -2.43 3.02 -6.43
C THR A 67 -3.52 1.98 -6.21
N ALA A 68 -4.73 2.30 -6.64
CA ALA A 68 -5.85 1.37 -6.70
C ALA A 68 -6.34 1.25 -8.14
N ALA A 69 -6.87 0.09 -8.51
CA ALA A 69 -7.39 -0.16 -9.85
C ALA A 69 -8.64 -1.04 -9.79
N LEU A 70 -9.55 -0.84 -10.74
CA LEU A 70 -10.74 -1.67 -10.92
C LEU A 70 -10.38 -3.05 -11.48
N ALA A 71 -11.26 -4.01 -11.26
CA ALA A 71 -11.15 -5.32 -11.92
C ALA A 71 -11.19 -5.16 -13.45
N GLY A 72 -10.26 -5.81 -14.14
CA GLY A 72 -10.09 -5.68 -15.59
C GLY A 72 -9.27 -4.48 -16.05
N GLU A 73 -9.00 -3.51 -15.17
CA GLU A 73 -8.13 -2.37 -15.49
C GLU A 73 -6.67 -2.84 -15.70
N LYS A 74 -6.01 -2.20 -16.66
CA LYS A 74 -4.60 -2.49 -16.94
C LYS A 74 -3.71 -1.49 -16.23
N VAL A 75 -2.73 -2.02 -15.52
CA VAL A 75 -1.66 -1.24 -14.90
C VAL A 75 -0.31 -1.78 -15.34
N VAL A 76 0.69 -0.91 -15.36
CA VAL A 76 2.08 -1.31 -15.57
C VAL A 76 2.84 -1.10 -14.29
N VAL A 77 3.52 -2.14 -13.84
CA VAL A 77 4.45 -2.06 -12.71
C VAL A 77 5.86 -2.22 -13.26
N TYR A 78 6.61 -1.13 -13.22
CA TYR A 78 8.01 -1.12 -13.63
C TYR A 78 8.90 -1.37 -12.42
N VAL A 79 9.77 -2.38 -12.51
CA VAL A 79 10.68 -2.75 -11.41
C VAL A 79 12.12 -2.49 -11.82
N GLY A 80 12.76 -1.58 -11.11
CA GLY A 80 14.20 -1.34 -11.17
C GLY A 80 14.93 -2.20 -10.12
N ALA A 81 16.02 -2.84 -10.53
CA ALA A 81 16.89 -3.62 -9.65
C ALA A 81 18.35 -3.48 -10.12
N PRO A 82 19.20 -2.74 -9.40
CA PRO A 82 20.59 -2.54 -9.79
C PRO A 82 21.34 -3.87 -10.01
N GLY A 83 22.08 -3.96 -11.12
CA GLY A 83 22.88 -5.14 -11.46
C GLY A 83 22.09 -6.32 -12.01
N ARG A 84 20.77 -6.25 -12.10
CA ARG A 84 19.90 -7.28 -12.71
C ARG A 84 19.47 -6.87 -14.13
N ARG A 85 19.09 -7.85 -14.93
CA ARG A 85 18.64 -7.63 -16.32
C ARG A 85 17.13 -7.59 -16.38
N THR A 86 16.60 -6.83 -17.33
CA THR A 86 15.17 -6.88 -17.68
C THR A 86 14.74 -8.33 -17.96
N GLY A 87 13.63 -8.73 -17.34
CA GLY A 87 13.09 -10.09 -17.40
C GLY A 87 13.59 -11.05 -16.32
N ASP A 88 14.62 -10.68 -15.55
CA ASP A 88 15.04 -11.49 -14.40
C ASP A 88 13.92 -11.57 -13.37
N ASN A 89 13.78 -12.73 -12.73
CA ASN A 89 12.82 -12.89 -11.64
C ASN A 89 13.24 -12.04 -10.43
N THR A 90 12.26 -11.50 -9.75
CA THR A 90 12.46 -10.79 -8.48
C THR A 90 11.92 -11.62 -7.31
N ASN A 91 12.15 -11.12 -6.09
CA ASN A 91 11.49 -11.61 -4.88
C ASN A 91 10.30 -10.69 -4.50
N LEU A 92 9.61 -10.13 -5.50
CA LEU A 92 8.47 -9.24 -5.29
C LEU A 92 7.19 -9.88 -5.78
N ASP A 93 6.22 -9.99 -4.91
CA ASP A 93 4.87 -10.42 -5.21
C ASP A 93 3.92 -9.21 -5.17
N LEU A 94 3.09 -9.07 -6.21
CA LEU A 94 2.04 -8.06 -6.28
C LEU A 94 0.73 -8.62 -5.78
N TYR A 95 0.07 -7.86 -4.93
CA TYR A 95 -1.27 -8.15 -4.40
C TYR A 95 -2.27 -7.06 -4.77
N ALA A 96 -3.51 -7.44 -5.00
CA ALA A 96 -4.66 -6.57 -5.04
C ALA A 96 -5.57 -6.85 -3.84
N THR A 97 -6.13 -5.81 -3.26
CA THR A 97 -6.99 -5.91 -2.08
C THR A 97 -8.23 -5.05 -2.26
N GLN A 98 -9.30 -5.38 -1.56
CA GLN A 98 -10.51 -4.57 -1.54
C GLN A 98 -11.00 -4.30 -0.11
N TYR A 99 -11.87 -3.32 0.04
CA TYR A 99 -12.44 -2.90 1.32
C TYR A 99 -13.87 -3.39 1.54
N HIS A 100 -14.46 -4.04 0.55
CA HIS A 100 -15.80 -4.61 0.62
C HIS A 100 -15.70 -6.12 0.63
N SER A 101 -15.51 -6.73 1.79
CA SER A 101 -15.50 -8.17 1.88
C SER A 101 -15.34 -8.69 3.30
N GLU A 102 -15.75 -9.91 3.51
CA GLU A 102 -15.37 -10.67 4.68
C GLU A 102 -13.92 -11.16 4.63
N ALA A 103 -13.38 -11.47 5.79
CA ALA A 103 -11.97 -11.70 6.09
C ALA A 103 -11.18 -12.55 5.10
N SER A 104 -11.78 -13.56 4.51
CA SER A 104 -11.06 -14.54 3.67
C SER A 104 -10.90 -14.13 2.21
N HIS A 105 -11.56 -13.05 1.77
CA HIS A 105 -11.65 -12.69 0.36
C HIS A 105 -11.16 -11.27 0.05
N LEU A 106 -10.35 -10.68 0.94
CA LEU A 106 -9.91 -9.29 0.82
C LEU A 106 -8.73 -9.08 -0.09
N GLN A 107 -8.01 -10.13 -0.41
CA GLN A 107 -6.74 -10.03 -1.12
C GLN A 107 -6.56 -11.15 -2.10
N LYS A 108 -5.85 -10.84 -3.17
CA LYS A 108 -5.44 -11.81 -4.16
C LYS A 108 -4.01 -11.51 -4.59
N LYS A 109 -3.15 -12.53 -4.56
CA LYS A 109 -1.86 -12.44 -5.25
C LYS A 109 -2.13 -12.34 -6.74
N VAL A 110 -1.65 -11.27 -7.34
CA VAL A 110 -1.83 -11.01 -8.78
C VAL A 110 -0.76 -11.75 -9.57
N THR A 111 0.51 -11.50 -9.24
CA THR A 111 1.66 -12.10 -9.92
C THR A 111 2.93 -11.94 -9.10
N SER A 112 3.96 -12.69 -9.46
CA SER A 112 5.34 -12.38 -9.09
C SER A 112 5.94 -11.47 -10.17
N LEU A 113 6.57 -10.38 -9.75
CA LEU A 113 7.10 -9.36 -10.66
C LEU A 113 8.48 -9.77 -11.22
N LYS A 114 8.79 -9.24 -12.38
CA LYS A 114 10.13 -9.34 -13.00
C LYS A 114 10.77 -7.96 -13.08
N VAL A 115 12.07 -7.92 -13.19
CA VAL A 115 12.82 -6.69 -13.46
C VAL A 115 12.35 -6.11 -14.80
N GLY A 116 12.14 -4.80 -14.83
CA GLY A 116 11.63 -4.07 -15.98
C GLY A 116 10.10 -4.01 -16.00
N PHE A 117 9.53 -4.11 -17.16
CA PHE A 117 8.13 -3.86 -17.47
C PHE A 117 7.25 -5.08 -17.14
N ASN A 118 6.21 -4.86 -16.32
CA ASN A 118 5.17 -5.84 -16.02
C ASN A 118 3.80 -5.25 -16.36
N GLU A 119 3.20 -5.66 -17.46
CA GLU A 119 1.82 -5.32 -17.82
C GLU A 119 0.88 -6.28 -17.09
N ILE A 120 -0.07 -5.73 -16.37
CA ILE A 120 -0.94 -6.48 -15.46
C ILE A 120 -2.38 -6.07 -15.70
N THR A 121 -3.25 -7.05 -15.87
CA THR A 121 -4.69 -6.86 -15.74
C THR A 121 -5.07 -7.15 -14.31
N VAL A 122 -5.59 -6.15 -13.61
CA VAL A 122 -5.98 -6.30 -12.20
C VAL A 122 -7.14 -7.29 -12.10
N PRO A 123 -7.01 -8.36 -11.32
CA PRO A 123 -8.08 -9.33 -11.21
C PRO A 123 -9.22 -8.82 -10.33
N ALA A 124 -10.40 -9.37 -10.50
CA ALA A 124 -11.43 -9.27 -9.50
C ALA A 124 -10.94 -9.93 -8.20
N VAL A 125 -11.00 -9.19 -7.11
CA VAL A 125 -10.85 -9.73 -5.78
C VAL A 125 -12.27 -10.09 -5.32
N SER A 126 -12.68 -11.31 -5.65
CA SER A 126 -14.05 -11.75 -5.47
C SER A 126 -14.44 -11.83 -4.01
N SER A 127 -15.63 -11.36 -3.70
CA SER A 127 -16.26 -11.59 -2.43
C SER A 127 -17.78 -11.36 -2.52
N LEU A 128 -18.55 -12.34 -2.13
CA LEU A 128 -20.00 -12.24 -1.94
C LEU A 128 -20.76 -11.53 -3.08
N GLY A 129 -20.30 -11.70 -4.32
CA GLY A 129 -20.91 -11.09 -5.50
C GLY A 129 -20.47 -9.65 -5.78
N VAL A 130 -19.55 -9.10 -5.00
CA VAL A 130 -18.93 -7.80 -5.27
C VAL A 130 -17.54 -8.03 -5.83
N GLU A 131 -17.43 -8.05 -7.15
CA GLU A 131 -16.16 -8.28 -7.83
C GLU A 131 -15.51 -6.95 -8.19
N LYS A 132 -14.54 -6.56 -7.40
CA LYS A 132 -13.81 -5.29 -7.55
C LYS A 132 -12.32 -5.56 -7.66
N GLY A 133 -11.59 -4.62 -8.20
CA GLY A 133 -10.15 -4.54 -8.06
C GLY A 133 -9.79 -4.10 -6.64
N GLY A 134 -8.89 -3.17 -6.50
CA GLY A 134 -8.57 -2.55 -5.22
C GLY A 134 -7.18 -1.95 -5.16
N ALA A 135 -6.76 -1.63 -3.96
CA ALA A 135 -5.44 -1.12 -3.69
C ALA A 135 -4.35 -2.16 -3.96
N LEU A 136 -3.23 -1.70 -4.50
CA LEU A 136 -2.10 -2.54 -4.90
C LEU A 136 -0.98 -2.46 -3.88
N TYR A 137 -0.43 -3.63 -3.54
CA TYR A 137 0.66 -3.77 -2.58
C TYR A 137 1.75 -4.68 -3.12
N ILE A 138 2.97 -4.45 -2.68
CA ILE A 138 4.08 -5.37 -2.89
C ILE A 138 4.43 -6.06 -1.58
N GLU A 139 4.70 -7.35 -1.65
CA GLU A 139 5.34 -8.13 -0.60
C GLU A 139 6.72 -8.58 -1.07
N TYR A 140 7.74 -8.26 -0.28
CA TYR A 140 9.06 -8.84 -0.47
C TYR A 140 9.10 -10.23 0.14
N THR A 141 9.38 -11.23 -0.70
CA THR A 141 9.40 -12.66 -0.32
C THR A 141 10.82 -13.23 -0.22
N GLY A 142 11.83 -12.39 -0.37
CA GLY A 142 13.24 -12.76 -0.28
C GLY A 142 13.72 -12.97 1.15
N ASN A 143 15.00 -13.29 1.26
CA ASN A 143 15.71 -13.50 2.52
C ASN A 143 17.04 -12.73 2.58
N ASN A 144 17.22 -11.74 1.72
CA ASN A 144 18.42 -10.92 1.66
C ASN A 144 18.04 -9.43 1.82
N PRO A 145 18.26 -8.82 2.99
CA PRO A 145 17.90 -7.43 3.24
C PRO A 145 18.75 -6.42 2.45
N ASN A 146 19.75 -6.86 1.72
CA ASN A 146 20.58 -6.01 0.88
C ASN A 146 20.16 -5.99 -0.59
N GLU A 147 19.06 -6.65 -0.93
CA GLU A 147 18.47 -6.48 -2.27
C GLU A 147 17.88 -5.07 -2.40
N ILE A 148 18.03 -4.48 -3.57
CA ILE A 148 17.54 -3.13 -3.86
C ILE A 148 16.52 -3.23 -4.97
N TYR A 149 15.31 -2.74 -4.69
CA TYR A 149 14.23 -2.62 -5.66
C TYR A 149 13.61 -1.25 -5.59
N ALA A 150 13.34 -0.68 -6.76
CA ALA A 150 12.52 0.51 -6.92
C ALA A 150 11.39 0.21 -7.89
N VAL A 151 10.19 0.69 -7.57
CA VAL A 151 8.98 0.40 -8.34
C VAL A 151 8.30 1.69 -8.75
N ARG A 152 7.74 1.69 -9.96
CA ARG A 152 6.81 2.71 -10.45
C ARG A 152 5.56 2.04 -10.97
N VAL A 153 4.42 2.67 -10.73
CA VAL A 153 3.13 2.20 -11.25
C VAL A 153 2.59 3.21 -12.25
N ILE A 154 2.10 2.72 -13.38
CA ILE A 154 1.45 3.51 -14.42
C ILE A 154 0.05 2.95 -14.62
N GLY A 155 -0.95 3.79 -14.67
CA GLY A 155 -2.36 3.43 -14.70
C GLY A 155 -2.95 3.28 -13.31
N GLY A 156 -4.23 2.99 -13.24
CA GLY A 156 -5.00 3.04 -12.01
C GLY A 156 -5.26 4.45 -11.51
N SER A 157 -5.69 4.55 -10.27
CA SER A 157 -5.94 5.82 -9.58
C SER A 157 -5.08 5.90 -8.33
N GLN A 158 -4.42 7.02 -8.14
CA GLN A 158 -3.53 7.23 -7.00
C GLN A 158 -4.33 7.74 -5.79
N TYR A 159 -3.87 7.36 -4.60
CA TYR A 159 -4.37 7.82 -3.32
C TYR A 159 -3.21 8.13 -2.36
N PRO A 160 -3.42 9.01 -1.36
CA PRO A 160 -2.37 9.39 -0.42
C PRO A 160 -1.85 8.21 0.40
N VAL A 161 -0.55 8.17 0.62
CA VAL A 161 0.12 7.22 1.51
C VAL A 161 1.12 7.96 2.38
N LEU A 162 1.04 7.76 3.69
CA LEU A 162 2.04 8.18 4.65
C LEU A 162 2.97 7.00 4.96
N ASP A 163 4.26 7.15 4.70
CA ASP A 163 5.28 6.17 5.11
C ASP A 163 6.36 6.89 5.92
N VAL A 164 6.23 6.85 7.25
CA VAL A 164 7.19 7.49 8.16
C VAL A 164 8.44 6.65 8.41
N THR A 165 8.49 5.41 7.92
CA THR A 165 9.62 4.50 8.15
C THR A 165 10.87 4.91 7.38
N ARG A 166 10.72 5.81 6.41
CA ARG A 166 11.82 6.35 5.60
C ARG A 166 12.52 7.54 6.22
N ALA A 167 11.94 8.10 7.27
CA ALA A 167 12.51 9.21 8.02
C ALA A 167 13.50 8.69 9.07
N GLU A 168 14.65 9.32 9.14
CA GLU A 168 15.69 8.99 10.12
C GLU A 168 15.49 9.76 11.45
N THR A 169 14.79 10.89 11.40
CA THR A 169 14.57 11.77 12.56
C THR A 169 13.09 12.00 12.82
N ALA A 170 12.78 12.47 14.03
CA ALA A 170 11.42 12.86 14.40
C ALA A 170 10.93 14.07 13.59
N GLU A 171 11.83 14.99 13.28
CA GLU A 171 11.56 16.16 12.46
C GLU A 171 11.16 15.75 11.04
N GLU A 172 11.89 14.83 10.42
CA GLU A 172 11.54 14.30 9.09
C GLU A 172 10.21 13.57 9.11
N ARG A 173 9.91 12.79 10.17
CA ARG A 173 8.60 12.14 10.31
C ARG A 173 7.46 13.15 10.38
N LYS A 174 7.70 14.24 11.09
CA LYS A 174 6.73 15.35 11.18
C LYS A 174 6.54 16.02 9.82
N GLU A 175 7.60 16.34 9.08
CA GLU A 175 7.53 16.92 7.75
C GLU A 175 6.77 16.02 6.77
N LEU A 176 6.97 14.71 6.82
CA LEU A 176 6.20 13.75 6.03
C LEU A 176 4.72 13.76 6.40
N THR A 177 4.41 13.88 7.69
CA THR A 177 3.02 13.94 8.17
C THR A 177 2.35 15.24 7.75
N ASP A 178 3.04 16.38 7.83
CA ASP A 178 2.56 17.68 7.39
C ASP A 178 2.23 17.67 5.88
N ALA A 179 3.12 17.13 5.07
CA ALA A 179 2.90 16.98 3.63
C ALA A 179 1.72 16.05 3.32
N TYR A 180 1.62 14.95 4.04
CA TYR A 180 0.53 13.98 3.89
C TYR A 180 -0.84 14.59 4.26
N VAL A 181 -0.93 15.39 5.33
CA VAL A 181 -2.19 16.05 5.71
C VAL A 181 -2.62 17.06 4.66
N ALA A 182 -1.67 17.78 4.05
CA ALA A 182 -1.97 18.66 2.92
C ALA A 182 -2.53 17.88 1.71
N GLU A 183 -1.85 16.80 1.33
CA GLU A 183 -2.31 15.91 0.23
C GLU A 183 -3.69 15.31 0.54
N MET A 184 -3.92 14.91 1.80
CA MET A 184 -5.20 14.35 2.25
C MET A 184 -6.35 15.36 2.11
N ALA A 185 -6.14 16.63 2.45
CA ALA A 185 -7.16 17.66 2.35
C ALA A 185 -7.65 17.83 0.90
N GLU A 186 -6.71 17.92 -0.05
CA GLU A 186 -7.03 18.01 -1.48
C GLU A 186 -7.71 16.74 -2.00
N TYR A 187 -7.22 15.59 -1.55
CA TYR A 187 -7.76 14.31 -1.98
C TYR A 187 -9.18 14.04 -1.49
N VAL A 188 -9.50 14.41 -0.24
CA VAL A 188 -10.85 14.28 0.31
C VAL A 188 -11.84 15.13 -0.50
N GLN A 189 -11.45 16.35 -0.87
CA GLN A 189 -12.29 17.19 -1.73
C GLN A 189 -12.53 16.51 -3.09
N LYS A 190 -11.48 15.95 -3.72
CA LYS A 190 -11.60 15.23 -5.00
C LYS A 190 -12.57 14.05 -4.91
N ILE A 191 -12.50 13.26 -3.83
CA ILE A 191 -13.43 12.12 -3.64
C ILE A 191 -14.88 12.62 -3.46
N GLU A 192 -15.09 13.71 -2.76
CA GLU A 192 -16.42 14.29 -2.58
C GLU A 192 -17.02 14.80 -3.89
N GLU A 193 -16.21 15.42 -4.72
CA GLU A 193 -16.61 15.83 -6.06
C GLU A 193 -16.99 14.62 -6.92
N MET A 194 -16.17 13.57 -6.95
CA MET A 194 -16.47 12.32 -7.66
C MET A 194 -17.74 11.65 -7.15
N HIS A 195 -17.97 11.66 -5.84
CA HIS A 195 -19.19 11.10 -5.26
C HIS A 195 -20.44 11.87 -5.70
N ASN A 196 -20.37 13.19 -5.69
CA ASN A 196 -21.48 14.05 -6.11
C ASN A 196 -21.79 13.91 -7.61
N GLU A 197 -20.78 13.73 -8.45
CA GLU A 197 -20.96 13.51 -9.89
C GLU A 197 -21.62 12.17 -10.22
N ASN A 198 -21.39 11.15 -9.40
CA ASN A 198 -21.87 9.78 -9.62
C ASN A 198 -23.13 9.43 -8.79
N SER A 199 -23.64 10.36 -7.99
CA SER A 199 -24.79 10.12 -7.12
C SER A 199 -26.10 9.77 -7.86
N ASP A 200 -26.19 10.11 -9.14
CA ASP A 200 -27.34 9.82 -10.00
C ASP A 200 -27.24 8.49 -10.76
N SER A 201 -26.17 7.70 -10.56
CA SER A 201 -26.02 6.42 -11.24
C SER A 201 -26.90 5.35 -10.57
N GLU A 202 -27.71 4.64 -11.38
CA GLU A 202 -28.58 3.55 -10.92
C GLU A 202 -27.82 2.33 -10.34
N ASP A 203 -26.49 2.33 -10.41
CA ASP A 203 -25.61 1.26 -9.92
C ASP A 203 -25.27 1.34 -8.43
N SER A 204 -26.04 2.11 -7.65
CA SER A 204 -25.85 2.16 -6.21
C SER A 204 -26.17 0.80 -5.57
N HIS A 205 -25.17 0.11 -5.05
CA HIS A 205 -25.35 -1.10 -4.24
C HIS A 205 -25.78 -0.77 -2.81
N SER A 206 -26.66 0.23 -2.68
CA SER A 206 -27.21 0.72 -1.41
C SER A 206 -27.87 -0.38 -0.55
N ALA A 207 -28.31 -1.46 -1.19
CA ALA A 207 -28.95 -2.58 -0.52
C ALA A 207 -28.03 -3.41 0.39
N ILE A 208 -26.71 -3.33 0.20
CA ILE A 208 -25.76 -4.18 0.95
C ILE A 208 -25.27 -3.49 2.23
N SER A 209 -25.13 -2.16 2.22
CA SER A 209 -24.54 -1.43 3.37
C SER A 209 -25.37 -0.24 3.84
N GLY A 210 -26.47 0.09 3.18
CA GLY A 210 -27.24 1.31 3.45
C GLY A 210 -26.51 2.61 3.12
N LEU A 211 -25.39 2.53 2.40
CA LEU A 211 -24.56 3.64 1.98
C LEU A 211 -24.57 3.74 0.46
N ASP A 212 -24.49 4.95 -0.05
CA ASP A 212 -24.29 5.20 -1.46
C ASP A 212 -22.93 4.59 -1.85
N TYR A 213 -22.99 3.54 -2.66
CA TYR A 213 -21.83 2.80 -3.10
C TYR A 213 -21.53 3.14 -4.55
N ASP A 214 -20.43 3.82 -4.75
CA ASP A 214 -19.78 3.98 -6.05
C ASP A 214 -18.55 3.10 -6.10
N GLU A 215 -18.37 2.34 -7.18
CA GLU A 215 -17.29 1.38 -7.34
C GLU A 215 -15.92 2.04 -7.20
N ARG A 216 -15.75 3.18 -7.85
CA ARG A 216 -14.49 3.92 -7.81
C ARG A 216 -14.25 4.54 -6.44
N ASN A 217 -15.25 5.17 -5.87
CA ASN A 217 -15.14 5.76 -4.53
C ASN A 217 -14.80 4.73 -3.47
N CYS A 218 -15.31 3.53 -3.61
CA CYS A 218 -15.04 2.47 -2.66
C CYS A 218 -13.56 2.06 -2.64
N ILE A 219 -12.93 1.91 -3.80
CA ILE A 219 -11.51 1.56 -3.87
C ILE A 219 -10.58 2.74 -3.57
N LEU A 220 -11.06 3.97 -3.70
CA LEU A 220 -10.29 5.19 -3.47
C LEU A 220 -10.56 5.83 -2.10
N GLY A 221 -11.61 5.39 -1.40
CA GLY A 221 -12.00 5.95 -0.12
C GLY A 221 -11.06 5.67 1.05
N ALA A 222 -9.97 4.92 0.83
CA ALA A 222 -8.99 4.59 1.84
C ALA A 222 -7.65 5.29 1.63
N THR A 223 -6.85 5.26 2.67
CA THR A 223 -5.44 5.66 2.67
C THR A 223 -4.62 4.66 3.45
N ASP A 224 -3.33 4.57 3.16
CA ASP A 224 -2.39 3.73 3.90
C ASP A 224 -1.44 4.59 4.72
N ILE A 225 -1.24 4.20 5.97
CA ILE A 225 -0.27 4.80 6.88
C ILE A 225 0.67 3.71 7.36
N VAL A 226 1.96 3.86 7.11
CA VAL A 226 3.01 2.89 7.42
C VAL A 226 3.89 3.45 8.54
N LEU A 227 3.88 2.77 9.67
CA LEU A 227 4.72 3.03 10.84
C LEU A 227 5.75 1.92 11.02
N ASP A 228 6.63 2.04 12.01
CA ASP A 228 7.67 1.04 12.24
C ASP A 228 7.10 -0.34 12.59
N GLN A 229 6.07 -0.39 13.44
CA GLN A 229 5.48 -1.64 13.93
C GLN A 229 4.06 -1.89 13.43
N MET A 230 3.43 -0.89 12.82
CA MET A 230 2.04 -0.94 12.39
C MET A 230 1.87 -0.44 10.96
N MET A 231 0.82 -0.90 10.33
CA MET A 231 0.32 -0.35 9.06
C MET A 231 -1.20 -0.27 9.13
N PHE A 232 -1.73 0.88 8.75
CA PHE A 232 -3.17 1.11 8.67
C PHE A 232 -3.62 1.26 7.23
N SER A 233 -4.73 0.63 6.89
CA SER A 233 -5.52 0.92 5.68
C SER A 233 -6.90 1.38 6.14
N ILE A 234 -7.18 2.66 6.07
CA ILE A 234 -8.26 3.33 6.80
C ILE A 234 -9.05 4.30 5.93
N PRO A 235 -10.31 4.63 6.28
CA PRO A 235 -11.12 5.57 5.53
C PRO A 235 -10.55 6.99 5.62
N ILE A 236 -10.10 7.52 4.50
CA ILE A 236 -9.42 8.81 4.46
C ILE A 236 -10.31 9.97 4.94
N LYS A 237 -11.59 9.97 4.55
CA LYS A 237 -12.54 11.01 4.99
C LYS A 237 -12.74 11.04 6.50
N GLN A 238 -12.77 9.86 7.13
CA GLN A 238 -12.95 9.77 8.58
C GLN A 238 -11.70 10.21 9.33
N VAL A 239 -10.52 9.84 8.83
CA VAL A 239 -9.25 10.34 9.38
C VAL A 239 -9.21 11.86 9.29
N TYR A 240 -9.44 12.41 8.10
CA TYR A 240 -9.44 13.85 7.90
C TYR A 240 -10.45 14.58 8.80
N LYS A 241 -11.66 14.07 8.90
CA LYS A 241 -12.67 14.60 9.80
C LYS A 241 -12.24 14.57 11.27
N SER A 242 -11.52 13.54 11.70
CA SER A 242 -11.06 13.40 13.09
C SER A 242 -9.98 14.41 13.44
N ILE A 243 -9.13 14.79 12.50
CA ILE A 243 -8.01 15.71 12.74
C ILE A 243 -8.34 17.18 12.45
N ALA A 244 -9.24 17.43 11.47
CA ALA A 244 -9.54 18.79 10.98
C ALA A 244 -11.04 19.17 11.05
N GLY A 245 -11.90 18.31 11.60
CA GLY A 245 -13.35 18.46 11.56
C GLY A 245 -13.94 19.54 12.48
N ASN A 246 -13.16 20.03 13.43
CA ASN A 246 -13.62 21.08 14.38
C ASN A 246 -13.09 22.48 14.01
N GLY A 247 -12.54 22.64 12.83
CA GLY A 247 -11.97 23.90 12.37
C GLY A 247 -10.51 24.10 12.73
N GLU A 248 -9.80 22.99 13.01
CA GLU A 248 -8.35 22.99 13.19
C GLU A 248 -7.64 23.55 11.95
N SER A 249 -6.55 24.26 12.13
CA SER A 249 -5.64 24.61 11.06
C SER A 249 -4.92 23.36 10.53
N GLN A 250 -4.32 23.45 9.35
CA GLN A 250 -3.57 22.35 8.77
C GLN A 250 -2.42 21.88 9.69
N ASP A 251 -1.70 22.82 10.31
CA ASP A 251 -0.61 22.52 11.24
C ASP A 251 -1.10 21.81 12.50
N GLU A 252 -2.25 22.23 13.06
CA GLU A 252 -2.86 21.57 14.21
C GLU A 252 -3.34 20.17 13.88
N ALA A 253 -3.94 19.99 12.71
CA ALA A 253 -4.37 18.69 12.21
C ALA A 253 -3.19 17.73 12.00
N ALA A 254 -2.09 18.22 11.43
CA ALA A 254 -0.88 17.44 11.22
C ALA A 254 -0.21 17.06 12.53
N GLU A 255 -0.11 17.98 13.48
CA GLU A 255 0.43 17.70 14.82
C GLU A 255 -0.41 16.65 15.55
N LYS A 256 -1.73 16.78 15.51
CA LYS A 256 -2.67 15.83 16.12
C LYS A 256 -2.51 14.43 15.53
N LEU A 257 -2.41 14.32 14.19
CA LEU A 257 -2.17 13.04 13.52
C LEU A 257 -0.82 12.46 13.94
N TYR A 258 0.25 13.25 13.86
CA TYR A 258 1.60 12.83 14.21
C TYR A 258 1.66 12.25 15.62
N GLN A 259 1.16 12.98 16.62
CA GLN A 259 1.17 12.54 18.01
C GLN A 259 0.37 11.24 18.22
N SER A 260 -0.78 11.12 17.57
CA SER A 260 -1.62 9.92 17.65
C SER A 260 -0.91 8.70 17.06
N LEU A 261 -0.29 8.85 15.89
CA LEU A 261 0.41 7.76 15.21
C LEU A 261 1.65 7.32 16.00
N MET A 262 2.42 8.25 16.51
CA MET A 262 3.60 7.92 17.33
C MET A 262 3.22 7.21 18.62
N ALA A 263 2.13 7.63 19.26
CA ALA A 263 1.62 6.98 20.47
C ALA A 263 1.14 5.53 20.18
N MET A 264 0.49 5.30 19.03
CA MET A 264 0.06 3.96 18.63
C MET A 264 1.24 3.04 18.35
N ASP A 265 2.24 3.51 17.62
CA ASP A 265 3.44 2.74 17.31
C ASP A 265 4.22 2.37 18.56
N GLU A 266 4.39 3.33 19.48
CA GLU A 266 5.00 3.11 20.80
C GLU A 266 4.21 2.09 21.62
N MET A 267 2.89 2.14 21.62
CA MET A 267 2.05 1.17 22.33
C MET A 267 2.32 -0.27 21.83
N ILE A 268 2.44 -0.47 20.53
CA ILE A 268 2.75 -1.79 19.97
C ILE A 268 4.19 -2.19 20.27
N HIS A 269 5.13 -1.26 20.22
CA HIS A 269 6.50 -1.50 20.62
C HIS A 269 6.60 -1.97 22.07
N LEU A 270 5.92 -1.31 23.00
CA LEU A 270 5.85 -1.69 24.41
C LEU A 270 5.19 -3.07 24.59
N PHE A 271 4.15 -3.38 23.82
CA PHE A 271 3.54 -4.71 23.80
C PHE A 271 4.55 -5.79 23.41
N TYR A 272 5.35 -5.57 22.35
CA TYR A 272 6.38 -6.51 21.93
C TYR A 272 7.47 -6.66 22.98
N GLN A 273 7.92 -5.56 23.60
CA GLN A 273 8.88 -5.62 24.71
C GLN A 273 8.32 -6.43 25.90
N HIS A 274 7.04 -6.24 26.23
CA HIS A 274 6.38 -7.02 27.29
C HIS A 274 6.30 -8.52 26.94
N LYS A 275 6.26 -8.88 25.67
CA LYS A 275 6.35 -10.26 25.17
C LYS A 275 7.79 -10.80 25.14
N GLY A 276 8.76 -10.01 25.53
CA GLY A 276 10.18 -10.39 25.49
C GLY A 276 10.85 -10.19 24.14
N LEU A 277 10.17 -9.53 23.20
CA LEU A 277 10.75 -9.16 21.91
C LEU A 277 11.44 -7.81 22.03
N ASN A 278 12.68 -7.73 21.58
CA ASN A 278 13.50 -6.54 21.77
C ASN A 278 14.45 -6.33 20.60
N ALA A 279 14.58 -5.08 20.15
CA ALA A 279 15.59 -4.71 19.17
C ALA A 279 17.00 -4.64 19.79
N ALA A 280 17.09 -4.46 21.12
CA ALA A 280 18.33 -4.29 21.82
C ALA A 280 19.00 -5.63 22.22
N PRO A 281 20.33 -5.70 22.30
CA PRO A 281 21.01 -6.89 22.78
C PRO A 281 20.62 -7.19 24.23
N VAL A 282 20.23 -8.44 24.48
CA VAL A 282 19.96 -8.94 25.82
C VAL A 282 21.29 -9.30 26.46
N THR A 283 21.33 -9.17 27.78
CA THR A 283 22.44 -9.43 28.71
C THR A 283 23.72 -10.12 28.15
N GLY A 284 24.83 -9.46 28.22
CA GLY A 284 26.13 -9.99 27.74
C GLY A 284 26.44 -9.69 26.26
N GLY A 285 25.71 -8.76 25.63
CA GLY A 285 25.96 -8.29 24.27
C GLY A 285 25.56 -9.29 23.17
N LYS A 286 24.74 -10.30 23.50
CA LYS A 286 24.20 -11.25 22.52
C LYS A 286 22.73 -10.92 22.24
N THR A 287 22.41 -10.67 20.97
CA THR A 287 21.05 -10.64 20.48
C THR A 287 20.68 -12.05 20.05
N TYR A 288 19.61 -12.59 20.58
CA TYR A 288 19.08 -13.86 20.15
C TYR A 288 18.03 -13.62 19.06
N GLU A 289 18.08 -14.39 17.97
CA GLU A 289 17.12 -14.26 16.87
C GLU A 289 15.65 -14.33 17.34
N LYS A 290 15.38 -15.19 18.31
CA LYS A 290 14.04 -15.37 18.89
C LYS A 290 13.53 -14.18 19.71
N ASP A 291 14.42 -13.25 20.05
CA ASP A 291 14.11 -12.09 20.89
C ASP A 291 14.02 -10.79 20.06
N LYS A 292 14.23 -10.86 18.75
CA LYS A 292 14.12 -9.71 17.86
C LYS A 292 12.66 -9.29 17.66
N LEU A 293 12.47 -8.00 17.45
CA LEU A 293 11.18 -7.48 16.99
C LEU A 293 10.83 -8.07 15.62
N PRO A 294 9.53 -8.24 15.30
CA PRO A 294 9.13 -8.58 13.96
C PRO A 294 9.59 -7.52 12.95
N THR A 295 9.98 -7.95 11.78
CA THR A 295 10.23 -7.06 10.65
C THR A 295 8.95 -6.72 9.90
N THR A 296 7.97 -7.62 9.94
CA THR A 296 6.63 -7.38 9.42
C THR A 296 5.81 -6.56 10.41
N ARG A 297 4.79 -5.88 9.88
CA ARG A 297 3.97 -4.92 10.62
C ARG A 297 2.64 -5.53 11.01
N LEU A 298 2.11 -5.11 12.15
CA LEU A 298 0.72 -5.35 12.49
C LEU A 298 -0.15 -4.55 11.51
N ASN A 299 -0.85 -5.24 10.64
CA ASN A 299 -1.69 -4.61 9.62
C ASN A 299 -3.13 -4.50 10.10
N ILE A 300 -3.61 -3.27 10.24
CA ILE A 300 -5.00 -2.97 10.60
C ILE A 300 -5.68 -2.41 9.37
N ARG A 301 -6.77 -3.06 8.95
CA ARG A 301 -7.55 -2.64 7.80
C ARG A 301 -8.97 -2.33 8.21
N TYR A 302 -9.40 -1.15 7.83
CA TYR A 302 -10.82 -0.85 7.86
C TYR A 302 -11.47 -1.33 6.58
N GLN A 303 -12.55 -2.04 6.74
CA GLN A 303 -13.26 -2.66 5.62
C GLN A 303 -14.75 -2.69 5.88
N ARG A 304 -15.55 -2.66 4.84
CA ARG A 304 -16.98 -2.83 4.96
C ARG A 304 -17.29 -4.31 5.13
N MET A 305 -17.89 -4.65 6.26
CA MET A 305 -18.25 -6.01 6.58
C MET A 305 -19.74 -6.24 6.34
N PHE A 306 -20.04 -7.46 5.89
CA PHE A 306 -21.42 -7.91 5.77
C PHE A 306 -21.84 -8.61 7.06
N ALA A 307 -23.15 -8.74 7.27
CA ALA A 307 -23.72 -9.49 8.38
C ALA A 307 -23.44 -8.96 9.79
N GLY A 308 -23.16 -7.66 9.95
CA GLY A 308 -23.07 -7.02 11.26
C GLY A 308 -21.82 -7.35 12.06
N ALA A 309 -20.80 -7.94 11.44
CA ALA A 309 -19.49 -8.09 12.05
C ALA A 309 -18.81 -6.71 12.13
N PHE A 310 -18.12 -6.41 13.23
CA PHE A 310 -17.43 -5.13 13.39
C PHE A 310 -15.91 -5.26 13.55
N MET A 311 -15.40 -6.45 13.81
CA MET A 311 -13.96 -6.72 13.92
C MET A 311 -13.67 -8.22 13.75
N TYR A 312 -12.51 -8.53 13.18
CA TYR A 312 -11.94 -9.88 13.19
C TYR A 312 -10.41 -9.83 13.23
N ALA A 313 -9.78 -10.92 13.62
CA ALA A 313 -8.35 -11.12 13.52
C ALA A 313 -8.08 -12.28 12.54
N GLY A 314 -7.42 -11.99 11.43
CA GLY A 314 -7.07 -12.97 10.41
C GLY A 314 -5.56 -13.24 10.35
N GLY A 315 -5.14 -14.15 9.46
CA GLY A 315 -3.74 -14.51 9.29
C GLY A 315 -2.84 -13.39 8.75
N LEU A 316 -3.41 -12.42 8.02
CA LEU A 316 -2.65 -11.37 7.35
C LEU A 316 -2.93 -9.96 7.88
N HIS A 317 -4.07 -9.74 8.52
CA HIS A 317 -4.45 -8.43 9.04
C HIS A 317 -5.56 -8.54 10.09
N ILE A 318 -5.75 -7.47 10.83
CA ILE A 318 -6.90 -7.26 11.71
C ILE A 318 -7.87 -6.37 10.95
N GLY A 319 -9.12 -6.84 10.79
CA GLY A 319 -10.19 -6.10 10.14
C GLY A 319 -11.06 -5.38 11.15
N ILE A 320 -11.42 -4.14 10.84
CA ILE A 320 -12.35 -3.32 11.63
C ILE A 320 -13.41 -2.77 10.66
N GLU A 321 -14.68 -2.72 11.11
CA GLU A 321 -15.76 -2.18 10.29
C GLU A 321 -15.47 -0.74 9.87
N TRP A 322 -15.63 -0.48 8.56
CA TRP A 322 -15.31 0.79 7.93
C TRP A 322 -16.01 2.00 8.57
N ASP A 323 -17.29 1.84 8.88
CA ASP A 323 -18.10 2.92 9.44
C ASP A 323 -17.97 3.06 10.96
N SER A 324 -17.32 2.09 11.63
CA SER A 324 -17.12 2.14 13.08
C SER A 324 -15.87 2.90 13.49
N CYS A 325 -15.20 3.51 12.54
CA CYS A 325 -13.95 4.21 12.77
C CYS A 325 -14.15 5.57 13.41
N ALA A 326 -13.92 5.65 14.70
CA ALA A 326 -13.49 6.90 15.33
C ALA A 326 -12.03 6.70 15.72
N LEU A 327 -11.11 6.95 14.80
CA LEU A 327 -9.74 6.52 14.98
C LEU A 327 -8.87 7.44 15.80
N LEU A 328 -9.26 8.67 15.98
CA LEU A 328 -8.42 9.70 16.63
C LEU A 328 -9.20 10.54 17.60
#